data_fd4810b5817303f3613b84ba7e49da73
#
_entry.id   fd4810b5817303f3613b84ba7e49da73
#
_cell.length_a   1.000
_cell.length_b   1.000
_cell.length_c   1.000
_cell.angle_alpha   90.00
_cell.angle_beta   90.00
_cell.angle_gamma   90.00
#
_symmetry.space_group_name_H-M   'P 1'
#
loop_
_entity.id
_entity.type
_entity.pdbx_description
1 polymer ?
#
loop_
_entity_poly.entity_id
_entity_poly.type
_entity_poly.pdbx_seq_one_letter_code
_entity_poly.pdbx_strand_id
1 'polypeptide(L)'
;KRQVPENWVWVRLGSLYEVNPKNKADDELDAAFIPMEKISAGMLSEYSYETQKWCKAKKGHTQFADGDVAFAKISPCFENRKSMMLNNLPNSIGGGTTELIILRNASINQKYTFWLVSDERFIRGGVQTYSGTVGQQRINIDYVRSYPIPLPPLSEQQRIVERIEELFACLLYTSDAA
;
A
#
# COMPACT_ATOMS: atom_id res chain seq x y z
N LYS A 1 15.08 16.21 -14.21
CA LYS A 1 14.82 14.76 -14.17
C LYS A 1 16.00 14.11 -13.48
N ARG A 2 15.77 13.34 -12.40
CA ARG A 2 16.83 12.51 -11.81
C ARG A 2 17.21 11.42 -12.80
N GLN A 3 18.51 11.22 -13.02
CA GLN A 3 18.98 10.09 -13.81
C GLN A 3 18.75 8.80 -13.03
N VAL A 4 18.30 7.77 -13.74
CA VAL A 4 18.22 6.38 -13.26
C VAL A 4 19.19 5.53 -14.09
N PRO A 5 19.60 4.34 -13.63
CA PRO A 5 20.39 3.40 -14.43
C PRO A 5 19.75 3.14 -15.80
N GLU A 6 20.57 2.81 -16.82
CA GLU A 6 20.10 2.66 -18.21
C GLU A 6 19.00 1.60 -18.38
N ASN A 7 19.01 0.56 -17.54
CA ASN A 7 18.03 -0.52 -17.54
C ASN A 7 16.77 -0.23 -16.72
N TRP A 8 16.62 1.00 -16.16
CA TRP A 8 15.46 1.44 -15.42
C TRP A 8 14.61 2.39 -16.27
N VAL A 9 13.31 2.40 -16.04
CA VAL A 9 12.39 3.33 -16.71
C VAL A 9 11.60 4.15 -15.70
N TRP A 10 11.29 5.39 -16.07
CA TRP A 10 10.35 6.20 -15.30
C TRP A 10 8.92 5.91 -15.79
N VAL A 11 8.05 5.50 -14.89
CA VAL A 11 6.64 5.25 -15.18
C VAL A 11 5.74 6.00 -14.20
N ARG A 12 4.51 6.28 -14.59
CA ARG A 12 3.51 6.81 -13.67
C ARG A 12 2.87 5.64 -12.91
N LEU A 13 2.63 5.81 -11.62
CA LEU A 13 2.06 4.79 -10.77
C LEU A 13 0.72 4.26 -11.33
N GLY A 14 -0.18 5.16 -11.73
CA GLY A 14 -1.47 4.78 -12.33
C GLY A 14 -1.41 4.13 -13.72
N SER A 15 -0.23 4.16 -14.39
CA SER A 15 -0.02 3.40 -15.63
C SER A 15 0.51 2.00 -15.36
N LEU A 16 1.10 1.78 -14.18
CA LEU A 16 1.70 0.50 -13.78
C LEU A 16 0.75 -0.35 -12.95
N TYR A 17 -0.06 0.27 -12.10
CA TYR A 17 -0.95 -0.42 -11.17
C TYR A 17 -2.42 -0.18 -11.51
N GLU A 18 -3.23 -1.21 -11.32
CA GLU A 18 -4.66 -1.05 -11.16
C GLU A 18 -4.92 -0.41 -9.78
N VAL A 19 -5.55 0.77 -9.79
CA VAL A 19 -5.83 1.56 -8.58
C VAL A 19 -7.27 1.32 -8.14
N ASN A 20 -7.46 0.87 -6.91
CA ASN A 20 -8.76 0.51 -6.34
C ASN A 20 -9.52 -0.55 -7.17
N PRO A 21 -8.89 -1.72 -7.39
CA PRO A 21 -9.50 -2.80 -8.16
C PRO A 21 -10.79 -3.30 -7.54
N LYS A 22 -11.61 -3.99 -8.35
CA LYS A 22 -12.81 -4.70 -7.89
C LYS A 22 -12.61 -6.19 -8.04
N ASN A 23 -13.10 -6.96 -7.07
CA ASN A 23 -13.03 -8.40 -7.09
C ASN A 23 -14.39 -9.01 -7.51
N LYS A 24 -14.32 -10.10 -8.26
CA LYS A 24 -15.46 -10.94 -8.58
C LYS A 24 -15.33 -12.25 -7.80
N ALA A 25 -16.24 -12.50 -6.89
CA ALA A 25 -16.28 -13.70 -6.07
C ALA A 25 -17.72 -13.98 -5.65
N ASP A 26 -17.98 -15.22 -5.25
CA ASP A 26 -19.29 -15.63 -4.71
C ASP A 26 -19.56 -14.88 -3.40
N ASP A 27 -20.79 -14.42 -3.24
CA ASP A 27 -21.25 -13.61 -2.11
C ASP A 27 -21.19 -14.34 -0.76
N GLU A 28 -21.26 -15.66 -0.76
CA GLU A 28 -21.22 -16.50 0.42
C GLU A 28 -19.81 -16.89 0.89
N LEU A 29 -18.78 -16.56 0.11
CA LEU A 29 -17.40 -16.81 0.54
C LEU A 29 -17.03 -15.96 1.77
N ASP A 30 -16.22 -16.54 2.62
CA ASP A 30 -15.58 -15.80 3.72
C ASP A 30 -14.49 -14.87 3.16
N ALA A 31 -14.45 -13.67 3.66
CA ALA A 31 -13.52 -12.63 3.26
C ALA A 31 -12.98 -11.87 4.48
N ALA A 32 -11.81 -11.29 4.37
CA ALA A 32 -11.31 -10.40 5.40
C ALA A 32 -12.05 -9.05 5.38
N PHE A 33 -12.30 -8.50 6.55
CA PHE A 33 -12.73 -7.11 6.72
C PHE A 33 -11.73 -6.37 7.60
N ILE A 34 -11.15 -5.27 7.06
CA ILE A 34 -10.09 -4.51 7.72
C ILE A 34 -10.51 -3.05 7.90
N PRO A 35 -10.97 -2.65 9.09
CA PRO A 35 -11.19 -1.26 9.42
C PRO A 35 -9.87 -0.55 9.74
N MET A 36 -9.84 0.80 9.74
CA MET A 36 -8.62 1.60 9.87
C MET A 36 -7.86 1.37 11.19
N GLU A 37 -8.58 1.11 12.27
CA GLU A 37 -7.98 0.87 13.58
C GLU A 37 -7.18 -0.43 13.67
N LYS A 38 -7.43 -1.37 12.76
CA LYS A 38 -6.70 -2.65 12.70
C LYS A 38 -5.45 -2.60 11.81
N ILE A 39 -5.06 -1.43 11.34
CA ILE A 39 -3.86 -1.22 10.51
C ILE A 39 -2.81 -0.49 11.35
N SER A 40 -1.64 -1.08 11.50
CA SER A 40 -0.52 -0.48 12.22
C SER A 40 0.10 0.68 11.43
N ALA A 41 0.63 1.65 12.15
CA ALA A 41 1.40 2.77 11.59
C ALA A 41 2.90 2.41 11.48
N GLY A 42 3.68 3.23 10.79
CA GLY A 42 5.14 3.17 10.87
C GLY A 42 5.82 2.17 9.96
N MET A 43 5.26 1.79 8.83
CA MET A 43 5.87 0.88 7.85
C MET A 43 6.06 -0.58 8.33
N LEU A 44 5.28 -1.01 9.31
CA LEU A 44 5.37 -2.38 9.84
C LEU A 44 4.62 -3.40 8.97
N SER A 45 3.68 -2.94 8.15
CA SER A 45 2.76 -3.82 7.38
C SER A 45 1.96 -4.80 8.26
N GLU A 46 1.74 -4.45 9.50
CA GLU A 46 0.96 -5.26 10.43
C GLU A 46 -0.50 -4.85 10.39
N TYR A 47 -1.37 -5.83 10.33
CA TYR A 47 -2.82 -5.64 10.37
C TYR A 47 -3.52 -6.88 10.93
N SER A 48 -4.74 -6.69 11.38
CA SER A 48 -5.65 -7.78 11.72
C SER A 48 -6.98 -7.59 11.00
N TYR A 49 -7.77 -8.62 10.91
CA TYR A 49 -9.07 -8.57 10.23
C TYR A 49 -10.14 -9.32 11.00
N GLU A 50 -11.38 -9.05 10.64
CA GLU A 50 -12.54 -9.85 11.00
C GLU A 50 -12.96 -10.66 9.78
N THR A 51 -13.41 -11.90 9.98
CA THR A 51 -13.97 -12.70 8.90
C THR A 51 -15.43 -12.34 8.71
N GLN A 52 -15.82 -11.97 7.49
CA GLN A 52 -17.18 -11.66 7.11
C GLN A 52 -17.53 -12.33 5.78
N LYS A 53 -18.81 -12.48 5.47
CA LYS A 53 -19.23 -12.89 4.12
C LYS A 53 -18.90 -11.80 3.10
N TRP A 54 -18.48 -12.22 1.91
CA TRP A 54 -18.07 -11.30 0.84
C TRP A 54 -19.14 -10.27 0.49
N CYS A 55 -20.41 -10.67 0.47
CA CYS A 55 -21.54 -9.76 0.26
C CYS A 55 -21.55 -8.57 1.24
N LYS A 56 -21.07 -8.76 2.47
CA LYS A 56 -20.94 -7.68 3.47
C LYS A 56 -19.61 -6.94 3.33
N ALA A 57 -18.49 -7.67 3.21
CA ALA A 57 -17.17 -7.09 3.14
C ALA A 57 -16.98 -6.15 1.94
N LYS A 58 -17.62 -6.42 0.81
CA LYS A 58 -17.53 -5.59 -0.40
C LYS A 58 -18.46 -4.37 -0.41
N LYS A 59 -19.59 -4.41 0.33
CA LYS A 59 -20.67 -3.42 0.22
C LYS A 59 -20.29 -2.08 0.82
N GLY A 60 -20.07 -1.08 -0.05
CA GLY A 60 -19.69 0.28 0.39
C GLY A 60 -18.25 0.39 0.89
N HIS A 61 -17.41 -0.61 0.66
CA HIS A 61 -16.03 -0.67 1.14
C HIS A 61 -15.03 -0.71 -0.02
N THR A 62 -13.77 -0.39 0.31
CA THR A 62 -12.64 -0.59 -0.60
C THR A 62 -12.32 -2.08 -0.66
N GLN A 63 -12.18 -2.63 -1.87
CA GLN A 63 -11.92 -4.05 -2.10
C GLN A 63 -10.45 -4.29 -2.36
N PHE A 64 -9.95 -5.44 -1.92
CA PHE A 64 -8.57 -5.86 -2.12
C PHE A 64 -8.46 -7.39 -2.16
N ALA A 65 -7.29 -7.88 -2.56
CA ALA A 65 -6.99 -9.30 -2.63
C ALA A 65 -5.53 -9.57 -2.19
N ASP A 66 -5.20 -10.85 -2.05
CA ASP A 66 -3.80 -11.25 -1.81
C ASP A 66 -2.89 -10.71 -2.92
N GLY A 67 -1.70 -10.24 -2.53
CA GLY A 67 -0.73 -9.61 -3.42
C GLY A 67 -0.90 -8.10 -3.59
N ASP A 68 -2.01 -7.52 -3.17
CA ASP A 68 -2.22 -6.08 -3.20
C ASP A 68 -1.38 -5.35 -2.14
N VAL A 69 -1.07 -4.08 -2.41
CA VAL A 69 -0.58 -3.14 -1.40
C VAL A 69 -1.65 -2.09 -1.15
N ALA A 70 -1.95 -1.87 0.12
CA ALA A 70 -2.93 -0.87 0.55
C ALA A 70 -2.27 0.19 1.43
N PHE A 71 -2.72 1.43 1.33
CA PHE A 71 -2.30 2.51 2.22
C PHE A 71 -3.44 3.49 2.46
N ALA A 72 -3.41 4.12 3.64
CA ALA A 72 -4.41 5.11 4.01
C ALA A 72 -4.27 6.38 3.17
N LYS A 73 -5.40 7.01 2.81
CA LYS A 73 -5.43 8.30 2.11
C LYS A 73 -5.81 9.48 3.02
N ILE A 74 -6.31 9.20 4.23
CA ILE A 74 -6.81 10.20 5.17
C ILE A 74 -5.75 10.60 6.19
N SER A 75 -5.71 11.90 6.55
CA SER A 75 -4.91 12.46 7.66
C SER A 75 -5.49 12.02 9.01
N PRO A 76 -4.65 11.69 10.04
CA PRO A 76 -3.18 11.58 9.99
C PRO A 76 -2.65 10.18 9.58
N CYS A 77 -3.52 9.28 9.16
CA CYS A 77 -3.16 7.89 8.88
C CYS A 77 -2.18 7.76 7.70
N PHE A 78 -2.30 8.64 6.69
CA PHE A 78 -1.38 8.67 5.56
C PHE A 78 0.04 9.08 5.98
N GLU A 79 0.19 10.18 6.73
CA GLU A 79 1.48 10.67 7.24
C GLU A 79 2.13 9.65 8.17
N ASN A 80 1.32 8.95 8.95
CA ASN A 80 1.75 7.90 9.86
C ASN A 80 2.04 6.57 9.15
N ARG A 81 1.98 6.56 7.80
CA ARG A 81 2.28 5.37 6.97
C ARG A 81 1.49 4.12 7.41
N LYS A 82 0.19 4.29 7.67
CA LYS A 82 -0.69 3.14 7.78
C LYS A 82 -0.84 2.48 6.42
N SER A 83 -0.08 1.41 6.22
CA SER A 83 0.01 0.68 4.97
C SER A 83 0.22 -0.80 5.24
N MET A 84 -0.15 -1.65 4.28
CA MET A 84 -0.07 -3.09 4.44
C MET A 84 0.14 -3.81 3.11
N MET A 85 0.87 -4.89 3.18
CA MET A 85 0.97 -5.90 2.14
C MET A 85 -0.06 -6.98 2.45
N LEU A 86 -1.04 -7.17 1.58
CA LEU A 86 -2.16 -8.09 1.81
C LEU A 86 -1.81 -9.49 1.35
N ASN A 87 -1.84 -10.44 2.27
CA ASN A 87 -1.50 -11.83 2.01
C ASN A 87 -2.25 -12.75 2.99
N ASN A 88 -2.49 -13.99 2.56
CA ASN A 88 -3.13 -15.03 3.38
C ASN A 88 -4.54 -14.65 3.89
N LEU A 89 -5.28 -13.92 3.09
CA LEU A 89 -6.66 -13.58 3.39
C LEU A 89 -7.60 -14.76 3.17
N PRO A 90 -8.72 -14.86 3.90
CA PRO A 90 -9.74 -15.86 3.62
C PRO A 90 -10.18 -15.78 2.15
N ASN A 91 -10.11 -16.90 1.42
CA ASN A 91 -10.37 -17.00 -0.02
C ASN A 91 -9.61 -15.93 -0.86
N SER A 92 -8.48 -15.44 -0.35
CA SER A 92 -7.62 -14.43 -0.99
C SER A 92 -8.31 -13.10 -1.29
N ILE A 93 -9.41 -12.77 -0.64
CA ILE A 93 -10.18 -11.53 -0.85
C ILE A 93 -10.53 -10.82 0.46
N GLY A 94 -10.73 -9.52 0.34
CA GLY A 94 -11.19 -8.71 1.47
C GLY A 94 -11.77 -7.37 1.05
N GLY A 95 -12.37 -6.74 2.04
CA GLY A 95 -12.84 -5.37 1.99
C GLY A 95 -12.42 -4.62 3.23
N GLY A 96 -12.45 -3.31 3.19
CA GLY A 96 -12.07 -2.50 4.34
C GLY A 96 -12.53 -1.06 4.21
N THR A 97 -12.05 -0.25 5.13
CA THR A 97 -12.39 1.17 5.16
C THR A 97 -12.26 1.85 3.79
N THR A 98 -13.19 2.75 3.48
CA THR A 98 -13.16 3.54 2.25
C THR A 98 -11.99 4.54 2.19
N GLU A 99 -11.26 4.68 3.30
CA GLU A 99 -10.09 5.56 3.41
C GLU A 99 -8.78 4.91 2.97
N LEU A 100 -8.85 3.77 2.27
CA LEU A 100 -7.70 3.10 1.65
C LEU A 100 -7.60 3.40 0.16
N ILE A 101 -6.36 3.39 -0.34
CA ILE A 101 -6.01 3.24 -1.75
C ILE A 101 -5.33 1.90 -1.92
N ILE A 102 -5.74 1.15 -2.93
CA ILE A 102 -5.22 -0.17 -3.25
C ILE A 102 -4.45 -0.11 -4.56
N LEU A 103 -3.29 -0.74 -4.58
CA LEU A 103 -2.45 -0.91 -5.76
C LEU A 103 -2.30 -2.41 -6.07
N ARG A 104 -2.66 -2.80 -7.28
CA ARG A 104 -2.55 -4.19 -7.77
C ARG A 104 -1.70 -4.28 -9.01
N ASN A 105 -0.67 -5.11 -8.97
CA ASN A 105 0.08 -5.57 -10.14
C ASN A 105 0.87 -6.83 -9.78
N ALA A 106 0.46 -7.98 -10.30
CA ALA A 106 1.10 -9.28 -10.03
C ALA A 106 2.52 -9.43 -10.63
N SER A 107 2.92 -8.54 -11.56
CA SER A 107 4.24 -8.57 -12.20
C SER A 107 5.28 -7.69 -11.48
N ILE A 108 4.90 -7.00 -10.41
CA ILE A 108 5.78 -6.13 -9.63
C ILE A 108 5.96 -6.77 -8.25
N ASN A 109 7.17 -6.69 -7.72
CA ASN A 109 7.45 -7.15 -6.36
C ASN A 109 6.59 -6.37 -5.35
N GLN A 110 5.76 -7.09 -4.57
CA GLN A 110 4.84 -6.48 -3.61
C GLN A 110 5.57 -5.63 -2.55
N LYS A 111 6.69 -6.13 -2.03
CA LYS A 111 7.50 -5.40 -1.05
C LYS A 111 8.12 -4.14 -1.67
N TYR A 112 8.55 -4.20 -2.93
CA TYR A 112 9.02 -3.02 -3.65
C TYR A 112 7.95 -1.95 -3.74
N THR A 113 6.71 -2.34 -4.09
CA THR A 113 5.55 -1.44 -4.09
C THR A 113 5.30 -0.82 -2.72
N PHE A 114 5.36 -1.64 -1.66
CA PHE A 114 5.17 -1.20 -0.28
C PHE A 114 6.21 -0.12 0.13
N TRP A 115 7.48 -0.32 -0.22
CA TRP A 115 8.53 0.66 0.07
C TRP A 115 8.39 1.94 -0.77
N LEU A 116 7.91 1.85 -2.02
CA LEU A 116 7.62 3.03 -2.85
C LEU A 116 6.57 3.95 -2.21
N VAL A 117 5.47 3.40 -1.72
CA VAL A 117 4.39 4.20 -1.10
C VAL A 117 4.74 4.63 0.33
N SER A 118 5.76 4.05 0.92
CA SER A 118 6.29 4.43 2.24
C SER A 118 7.43 5.48 2.16
N ASP A 119 7.93 5.78 0.95
CA ASP A 119 9.02 6.76 0.74
C ASP A 119 8.59 8.16 1.20
N GLU A 120 9.49 8.83 1.91
CA GLU A 120 9.25 10.16 2.47
C GLU A 120 8.82 11.20 1.41
N ARG A 121 9.34 11.09 0.19
CA ARG A 121 8.99 12.02 -0.90
C ARG A 121 7.56 11.79 -1.39
N PHE A 122 7.12 10.53 -1.42
CA PHE A 122 5.74 10.19 -1.74
C PHE A 122 4.79 10.75 -0.67
N ILE A 123 5.11 10.55 0.60
CA ILE A 123 4.30 11.06 1.72
C ILE A 123 4.25 12.58 1.71
N ARG A 124 5.40 13.28 1.67
CA ARG A 124 5.43 14.76 1.64
C ARG A 124 4.68 15.35 0.46
N GLY A 125 4.85 14.78 -0.73
CA GLY A 125 4.14 15.23 -1.92
C GLY A 125 2.63 15.03 -1.81
N GLY A 126 2.18 13.91 -1.25
CA GLY A 126 0.77 13.62 -1.01
C GLY A 126 0.13 14.60 -0.01
N VAL A 127 0.80 14.90 1.09
CA VAL A 127 0.34 15.86 2.10
C VAL A 127 0.07 17.23 1.49
N GLN A 128 0.87 17.68 0.53
CA GLN A 128 0.66 18.96 -0.15
C GLN A 128 -0.60 18.98 -1.04
N THR A 129 -1.19 17.83 -1.33
CA THR A 129 -2.43 17.71 -2.12
C THR A 129 -3.68 17.58 -1.27
N TYR A 130 -3.54 17.65 0.05
CA TYR A 130 -4.65 17.48 0.97
C TYR A 130 -5.81 18.41 0.69
N SER A 131 -7.00 17.85 0.73
CA SER A 131 -8.27 18.58 0.64
C SER A 131 -9.24 18.05 1.68
N GLY A 132 -10.19 18.90 2.09
CA GLY A 132 -11.17 18.59 3.12
C GLY A 132 -10.95 19.37 4.42
N THR A 133 -11.74 19.04 5.44
CA THR A 133 -11.68 19.69 6.76
C THR A 133 -10.42 19.26 7.51
N VAL A 134 -9.83 20.18 8.27
CA VAL A 134 -8.67 19.91 9.13
C VAL A 134 -8.95 18.69 10.03
N GLY A 135 -8.00 17.75 10.06
CA GLY A 135 -8.14 16.47 10.79
C GLY A 135 -8.87 15.37 10.02
N GLN A 136 -9.47 15.68 8.86
CA GLN A 136 -10.12 14.71 7.96
C GLN A 136 -9.76 14.95 6.49
N GLN A 137 -8.59 15.49 6.24
CA GLN A 137 -8.09 15.75 4.90
C GLN A 137 -7.66 14.45 4.22
N ARG A 138 -7.75 14.43 2.90
CA ARG A 138 -7.40 13.28 2.07
C ARG A 138 -6.48 13.71 0.95
N ILE A 139 -5.50 12.85 0.62
CA ILE A 139 -4.65 13.06 -0.55
C ILE A 139 -5.47 12.96 -1.83
N ASN A 140 -5.05 13.70 -2.85
CA ASN A 140 -5.69 13.64 -4.16
C ASN A 140 -5.30 12.34 -4.86
N ILE A 141 -6.29 11.58 -5.36
CA ILE A 141 -6.07 10.33 -6.11
C ILE A 141 -5.28 10.58 -7.41
N ASP A 142 -5.42 11.75 -8.03
CA ASP A 142 -4.68 12.09 -9.24
C ASP A 142 -3.19 12.31 -8.95
N TYR A 143 -2.84 12.77 -7.74
CA TYR A 143 -1.47 12.77 -7.27
C TYR A 143 -0.88 11.35 -7.29
N VAL A 144 -1.60 10.38 -6.69
CA VAL A 144 -1.16 8.99 -6.66
C VAL A 144 -0.97 8.43 -8.07
N ARG A 145 -1.98 8.61 -8.94
CA ARG A 145 -1.93 8.11 -10.32
C ARG A 145 -0.82 8.72 -11.16
N SER A 146 -0.55 10.01 -10.99
CA SER A 146 0.47 10.74 -11.75
C SER A 146 1.87 10.63 -11.17
N TYR A 147 2.03 10.08 -9.97
CA TYR A 147 3.31 10.03 -9.27
C TYR A 147 4.34 9.24 -10.08
N PRO A 148 5.50 9.85 -10.39
CA PRO A 148 6.55 9.18 -11.15
C PRO A 148 7.34 8.25 -10.24
N ILE A 149 7.48 7.00 -10.64
CA ILE A 149 8.29 6.00 -9.95
C ILE A 149 9.40 5.48 -10.87
N PRO A 150 10.60 5.22 -10.33
CA PRO A 150 11.64 4.51 -11.05
C PRO A 150 11.29 3.02 -11.03
N LEU A 151 11.27 2.39 -12.18
CA LEU A 151 10.96 0.97 -12.31
C LEU A 151 12.20 0.20 -12.76
N PRO A 152 12.87 -0.53 -11.84
CA PRO A 152 13.95 -1.44 -12.17
C PRO A 152 13.41 -2.77 -12.72
N PRO A 153 14.25 -3.60 -13.37
CA PRO A 153 13.94 -5.00 -13.64
C PRO A 153 13.59 -5.76 -12.35
N LEU A 154 12.78 -6.82 -12.45
CA LEU A 154 12.27 -7.56 -11.29
C LEU A 154 13.38 -8.10 -10.38
N SER A 155 14.50 -8.57 -10.96
CA SER A 155 15.66 -9.01 -10.19
C SER A 155 16.31 -7.90 -9.37
N GLU A 156 16.26 -6.65 -9.85
CA GLU A 156 16.77 -5.51 -9.09
C GLU A 156 15.77 -5.03 -8.05
N GLN A 157 14.46 -5.11 -8.32
CA GLN A 157 13.44 -4.88 -7.30
C GLN A 157 13.68 -5.77 -6.09
N GLN A 158 13.95 -7.06 -6.33
CA GLN A 158 14.24 -8.04 -5.28
C GLN A 158 15.50 -7.64 -4.48
N ARG A 159 16.61 -7.31 -5.15
CA ARG A 159 17.84 -6.88 -4.47
C ARG A 159 17.66 -5.59 -3.64
N ILE A 160 16.86 -4.65 -4.15
CA ILE A 160 16.54 -3.41 -3.43
C ILE A 160 15.76 -3.74 -2.14
N VAL A 161 14.77 -4.59 -2.24
CA VAL A 161 13.96 -5.04 -1.09
C VAL A 161 14.84 -5.72 -0.05
N GLU A 162 15.66 -6.68 -0.45
CA GLU A 162 16.59 -7.39 0.44
C GLU A 162 17.52 -6.41 1.16
N ARG A 163 18.06 -5.43 0.43
CA ARG A 163 18.94 -4.43 1.03
C ARG A 163 18.24 -3.51 2.03
N ILE A 164 17.01 -3.13 1.75
CA ILE A 164 16.19 -2.35 2.70
C ILE A 164 15.93 -3.17 3.96
N GLU A 165 15.51 -4.42 3.82
CA GLU A 165 15.23 -5.32 4.96
C GLU A 165 16.47 -5.58 5.83
N GLU A 166 17.64 -5.79 5.23
CA GLU A 166 18.91 -5.89 5.95
C GLU A 166 19.20 -4.64 6.79
N LEU A 167 19.04 -3.44 6.20
CA LEU A 167 19.28 -2.18 6.90
C LEU A 167 18.32 -1.98 8.07
N PHE A 168 17.04 -2.32 7.90
CA PHE A 168 16.07 -2.27 9.00
C PHE A 168 16.39 -3.28 10.11
N ALA A 169 16.79 -4.51 9.77
CA ALA A 169 17.20 -5.50 10.74
C ALA A 169 18.40 -5.02 11.56
N CYS A 170 19.42 -4.42 10.92
CA CYS A 170 20.57 -3.84 11.63
C CYS A 170 20.18 -2.71 12.59
N LEU A 171 19.24 -1.83 12.20
CA LEU A 171 18.77 -0.74 13.05
C LEU A 171 18.02 -1.25 14.29
N LEU A 172 17.22 -2.30 14.16
CA LEU A 172 16.52 -2.92 15.29
C LEU A 172 17.50 -3.56 16.27
N TYR A 173 18.52 -4.27 15.79
CA TYR A 173 19.56 -4.88 16.67
C TYR A 173 20.37 -3.85 17.44
N THR A 174 20.60 -2.64 16.90
CA THR A 174 21.34 -1.59 17.60
C THR A 174 20.49 -0.87 18.64
N SER A 175 19.17 -0.85 18.51
CA SER A 175 18.27 -0.22 19.49
C SER A 175 18.04 -1.09 20.75
N ASP A 176 18.15 -2.41 20.63
CA ASP A 176 18.01 -3.35 21.76
C ASP A 176 19.32 -3.53 22.56
N ALA A 177 20.44 -2.98 22.06
CA ALA A 177 21.76 -3.05 22.71
C ALA A 177 22.13 -1.78 23.50
N ALA A 178 21.26 -0.81 23.60
CA ALA A 178 21.42 0.46 24.33
C ALA A 178 20.44 0.53 25.51
#